data_68c52ef5e713ad319c5b8cc5cb681ea5
#
_entry.id   68c52ef5e713ad319c5b8cc5cb681ea5
#
_cell.length_a   1.000
_cell.length_b   1.000
_cell.length_c   1.000
_cell.angle_alpha   90.00
_cell.angle_beta   90.00
_cell.angle_gamma   90.00
#
_symmetry.space_group_name_H-M   'P 1'
#
loop_
_entity.id
_entity.type
_entity.pdbx_description
1 polymer ?
#
loop_
_entity_poly.entity_id
_entity_poly.type
_entity_poly.pdbx_seq_one_letter_code
_entity_poly.pdbx_strand_id
1 'polypeptide(L)'
;MSIVTTEHPNAALVRRGYVAFNTADLETLSELCHEDACWHTPGRSALAGSYQGREAVFGHFGQYGGLTAGTFRANLQAVLTNEDGTVVGIHQNTAERDGRTLDVRCCVVFDIRDGQLVDGREYFFDLHAWDEFWA
;
A
#
# COMPACT_ATOMS: atom_id res chain seq x y z
N MET A 1 23.50 -28.13 -8.89
CA MET A 1 23.57 -26.71 -9.33
C MET A 1 22.45 -25.91 -8.70
N SER A 2 22.78 -24.88 -8.01
CA SER A 2 21.76 -23.99 -7.42
C SER A 2 21.41 -22.89 -8.43
N ILE A 3 20.11 -22.64 -8.58
CA ILE A 3 19.61 -21.56 -9.40
C ILE A 3 19.36 -20.38 -8.45
N VAL A 4 20.09 -19.29 -8.66
CA VAL A 4 19.85 -18.06 -7.93
C VAL A 4 18.83 -17.24 -8.71
N THR A 5 17.65 -17.07 -8.14
CA THR A 5 16.62 -16.23 -8.72
C THR A 5 16.78 -14.82 -8.13
N THR A 6 17.12 -13.87 -8.97
CA THR A 6 17.21 -12.48 -8.55
C THR A 6 15.84 -11.83 -8.68
N GLU A 7 15.35 -11.27 -7.58
CA GLU A 7 14.09 -10.54 -7.57
C GLU A 7 14.20 -9.29 -8.45
N HIS A 8 13.14 -8.99 -9.20
CA HIS A 8 13.10 -7.76 -10.00
C HIS A 8 13.28 -6.54 -9.10
N PRO A 9 14.08 -5.53 -9.50
CA PRO A 9 14.31 -4.33 -8.68
C PRO A 9 13.04 -3.64 -8.21
N ASN A 10 11.99 -3.65 -9.04
CA ASN A 10 10.71 -3.03 -8.68
C ASN A 10 10.01 -3.81 -7.55
N ALA A 11 10.15 -5.13 -7.52
CA ALA A 11 9.62 -5.93 -6.40
C ALA A 11 10.36 -5.61 -5.09
N ALA A 12 11.68 -5.49 -5.15
CA ALA A 12 12.48 -5.10 -3.98
C ALA A 12 12.09 -3.71 -3.48
N LEU A 13 11.82 -2.77 -4.38
CA LEU A 13 11.35 -1.43 -4.04
C LEU A 13 10.02 -1.49 -3.28
N VAL A 14 9.07 -2.29 -3.76
CA VAL A 14 7.77 -2.45 -3.12
C VAL A 14 7.92 -3.06 -1.71
N ARG A 15 8.80 -4.06 -1.54
CA ARG A 15 9.07 -4.62 -0.20
C ARG A 15 9.59 -3.55 0.76
N ARG A 16 10.51 -2.71 0.31
CA ARG A 16 11.01 -1.59 1.11
C ARG A 16 9.90 -0.60 1.45
N GLY A 17 9.00 -0.36 0.52
CA GLY A 17 7.84 0.51 0.73
C GLY A 17 6.91 0.00 1.83
N TYR A 18 6.63 -1.30 1.87
CA TYR A 18 5.81 -1.90 2.92
C TYR A 18 6.47 -1.77 4.29
N VAL A 19 7.78 -2.01 4.39
CA VAL A 19 8.51 -1.81 5.65
C VAL A 19 8.43 -0.36 6.10
N ALA A 20 8.67 0.58 5.18
CA ALA A 20 8.63 2.00 5.48
C ALA A 20 7.22 2.46 5.92
N PHE A 21 6.19 1.96 5.25
CA PHE A 21 4.80 2.25 5.62
C PHE A 21 4.50 1.76 7.05
N ASN A 22 4.84 0.50 7.34
CA ASN A 22 4.53 -0.11 8.64
C ASN A 22 5.34 0.49 9.79
N THR A 23 6.47 1.14 9.51
CA THR A 23 7.32 1.78 10.51
C THR A 23 7.21 3.30 10.52
N ALA A 24 6.29 3.86 9.72
CA ALA A 24 6.09 5.31 9.56
C ALA A 24 7.38 6.04 9.15
N ASP A 25 8.17 5.42 8.30
CA ASP A 25 9.42 5.97 7.78
C ASP A 25 9.14 6.84 6.54
N LEU A 26 8.77 8.08 6.78
CA LEU A 26 8.41 9.02 5.71
C LEU A 26 9.58 9.39 4.82
N GLU A 27 10.78 9.40 5.36
CA GLU A 27 11.99 9.71 4.58
C GLU A 27 12.19 8.66 3.48
N THR A 28 12.14 7.37 3.83
CA THR A 28 12.25 6.30 2.85
C THR A 28 11.07 6.33 1.86
N LEU A 29 9.85 6.51 2.34
CA LEU A 29 8.68 6.62 1.44
C LEU A 29 8.84 7.77 0.45
N SER A 30 9.39 8.91 0.87
CA SER A 30 9.63 10.05 -0.02
C SER A 30 10.63 9.72 -1.12
N GLU A 31 11.64 8.91 -0.82
CA GLU A 31 12.62 8.46 -1.83
C GLU A 31 11.99 7.49 -2.83
N LEU A 32 11.08 6.62 -2.37
CA LEU A 32 10.46 5.58 -3.19
C LEU A 32 9.29 6.07 -4.03
N CYS A 33 8.68 7.21 -3.69
CA CYS A 33 7.50 7.74 -4.37
C CYS A 33 7.86 8.98 -5.19
N HIS A 34 7.41 8.98 -6.45
CA HIS A 34 7.53 10.18 -7.29
C HIS A 34 6.69 11.32 -6.70
N GLU A 35 7.13 12.56 -6.90
CA GLU A 35 6.39 13.73 -6.39
C GLU A 35 4.96 13.84 -6.96
N ASP A 36 4.74 13.31 -8.16
CA ASP A 36 3.43 13.29 -8.82
C ASP A 36 2.70 11.95 -8.68
N ALA A 37 3.13 11.10 -7.75
CA ALA A 37 2.50 9.79 -7.53
C ALA A 37 1.02 9.92 -7.23
N CYS A 38 0.24 8.93 -7.70
CA CYS A 38 -1.19 8.82 -7.42
C CYS A 38 -1.48 7.55 -6.64
N TRP A 39 -2.52 7.60 -5.83
CA TRP A 39 -3.01 6.43 -5.10
C TRP A 39 -4.53 6.37 -5.18
N HIS A 40 -5.07 5.17 -5.40
CA HIS A 40 -6.51 4.97 -5.58
C HIS A 40 -7.02 3.95 -4.58
N THR A 41 -7.99 4.37 -3.76
CA THR A 41 -8.67 3.53 -2.78
C THR A 41 -10.14 3.40 -3.17
N PRO A 42 -10.63 2.17 -3.43
CA PRO A 42 -12.01 1.96 -3.81
C PRO A 42 -12.94 2.01 -2.62
N GLY A 43 -14.24 1.94 -2.89
CA GLY A 43 -15.28 1.81 -1.89
C GLY A 43 -16.08 3.07 -1.66
N ARG A 44 -16.75 3.13 -0.51
CA ARG A 44 -17.67 4.21 -0.14
C ARG A 44 -17.31 4.88 1.19
N SER A 45 -16.20 4.47 1.82
CA SER A 45 -15.75 5.07 3.06
C SER A 45 -15.28 6.52 2.84
N ALA A 46 -15.07 7.25 3.92
CA ALA A 46 -14.51 8.58 3.88
C ALA A 46 -13.08 8.60 3.28
N LEU A 47 -12.40 7.45 3.27
CA LEU A 47 -11.05 7.31 2.73
C LEU A 47 -11.03 6.92 1.26
N ALA A 48 -12.18 6.58 0.67
CA ALA A 48 -12.26 6.23 -0.75
C ALA A 48 -11.95 7.44 -1.63
N GLY A 49 -11.30 7.19 -2.77
CA GLY A 49 -11.01 8.24 -3.73
C GLY A 49 -9.65 8.07 -4.39
N SER A 50 -9.31 9.04 -5.21
CA SER A 50 -8.01 9.14 -5.87
C SER A 50 -7.24 10.31 -5.29
N TYR A 51 -6.00 10.05 -4.91
CA TYR A 51 -5.11 11.02 -4.27
C TYR A 51 -3.99 11.34 -5.23
N GLN A 52 -3.87 12.61 -5.60
CA GLN A 52 -2.94 13.09 -6.61
C GLN A 52 -1.79 13.84 -5.93
N GLY A 53 -0.57 13.38 -6.21
CA GLY A 53 0.65 13.96 -5.67
C GLY A 53 1.10 13.29 -4.38
N ARG A 54 2.41 13.25 -4.18
CA ARG A 54 3.03 12.56 -3.04
C ARG A 54 2.50 13.04 -1.69
N GLU A 55 2.30 14.36 -1.53
CA GLU A 55 1.78 14.90 -0.28
C GLU A 55 0.37 14.42 0.03
N ALA A 56 -0.51 14.39 -0.99
CA ALA A 56 -1.88 13.88 -0.83
C ALA A 56 -1.88 12.39 -0.51
N VAL A 57 -1.00 11.61 -1.15
CA VAL A 57 -0.85 10.19 -0.88
C VAL A 57 -0.40 9.96 0.56
N PHE A 58 0.58 10.70 1.04
CA PHE A 58 1.08 10.57 2.41
C PHE A 58 0.04 11.02 3.44
N GLY A 59 -0.74 12.06 3.13
CA GLY A 59 -1.86 12.47 3.97
C GLY A 59 -2.92 11.38 4.10
N HIS A 60 -3.21 10.68 3.00
CA HIS A 60 -4.10 9.53 2.98
C HIS A 60 -3.57 8.39 3.83
N PHE A 61 -2.32 8.01 3.68
CA PHE A 61 -1.68 6.97 4.50
C PHE A 61 -1.67 7.37 5.98
N GLY A 62 -1.47 8.65 6.27
CA GLY A 62 -1.51 9.17 7.64
C GLY A 62 -2.86 8.99 8.30
N GLN A 63 -3.96 9.03 7.54
CA GLN A 63 -5.29 8.77 8.05
C GLN A 63 -5.47 7.31 8.47
N TYR A 64 -4.88 6.36 7.74
CA TYR A 64 -4.93 4.95 8.16
C TYR A 64 -4.31 4.79 9.56
N GLY A 65 -3.17 5.42 9.80
CA GLY A 65 -2.53 5.37 11.11
C GLY A 65 -3.26 6.19 12.17
N GLY A 66 -3.64 7.43 11.85
CA GLY A 66 -4.26 8.34 12.78
C GLY A 66 -5.63 7.88 13.28
N LEU A 67 -6.47 7.39 12.39
CA LEU A 67 -7.82 6.92 12.74
C LEU A 67 -7.81 5.58 13.50
N THR A 68 -6.72 4.87 13.50
CA THR A 68 -6.57 3.57 14.17
C THR A 68 -5.64 3.63 15.38
N ALA A 69 -5.28 4.84 15.83
CA ALA A 69 -4.33 5.05 16.93
C ALA A 69 -3.01 4.29 16.73
N GLY A 70 -2.52 4.24 15.50
CA GLY A 70 -1.25 3.60 15.16
C GLY A 70 -1.30 2.08 15.04
N THR A 71 -2.49 1.47 15.07
CA THR A 71 -2.62 -0.01 15.01
C THR A 71 -2.61 -0.56 13.57
N PHE A 72 -2.80 0.29 12.57
CA PHE A 72 -2.87 -0.16 11.17
C PHE A 72 -1.57 -0.80 10.71
N ARG A 73 -1.68 -1.98 10.12
CA ARG A 73 -0.56 -2.69 9.50
C ARG A 73 -0.98 -3.25 8.16
N ALA A 74 -0.09 -3.14 7.18
CA ALA A 74 -0.20 -3.82 5.90
C ALA A 74 0.81 -4.97 5.92
N ASN A 75 0.35 -6.15 6.26
CA ASN A 75 1.21 -7.33 6.46
C ASN A 75 1.43 -8.02 5.12
N LEU A 76 2.58 -7.77 4.51
CA LEU A 76 2.90 -8.28 3.16
C LEU A 76 2.99 -9.81 3.17
N GLN A 77 2.28 -10.45 2.23
CA GLN A 77 2.24 -11.91 2.09
C GLN A 77 2.93 -12.38 0.81
N ALA A 78 2.83 -11.63 -0.28
CA ALA A 78 3.42 -11.99 -1.57
C ALA A 78 3.69 -10.74 -2.42
N VAL A 79 4.71 -10.84 -3.24
CA VAL A 79 5.02 -9.83 -4.26
C VAL A 79 5.19 -10.56 -5.59
N LEU A 80 4.48 -10.09 -6.62
CA LEU A 80 4.49 -10.66 -7.96
C LEU A 80 4.89 -9.56 -8.94
N THR A 81 5.68 -9.91 -9.93
CA THR A 81 6.15 -8.96 -10.94
C THR A 81 6.04 -9.59 -12.32
N ASN A 82 5.58 -8.82 -13.29
CA ASN A 82 5.61 -9.24 -14.69
C ASN A 82 6.88 -8.76 -15.39
N GLU A 83 7.01 -9.07 -16.68
CA GLU A 83 8.16 -8.70 -17.49
C GLU A 83 8.32 -7.18 -17.65
N ASP A 84 7.22 -6.44 -17.63
CA ASP A 84 7.23 -4.98 -17.78
C ASP A 84 7.57 -4.25 -16.48
N GLY A 85 7.75 -4.98 -15.38
CA GLY A 85 8.08 -4.38 -14.10
C GLY A 85 6.89 -3.87 -13.31
N THR A 86 5.64 -4.20 -13.71
CA THR A 86 4.45 -3.95 -12.90
C THR A 86 4.48 -4.89 -11.70
N VAL A 87 4.24 -4.38 -10.52
CA VAL A 87 4.28 -5.16 -9.28
C VAL A 87 2.90 -5.27 -8.67
N VAL A 88 2.56 -6.46 -8.19
CA VAL A 88 1.37 -6.68 -7.36
C VAL A 88 1.83 -7.09 -5.98
N GLY A 89 1.43 -6.32 -4.96
CA GLY A 89 1.60 -6.70 -3.57
C GLY A 89 0.30 -7.28 -3.02
N ILE A 90 0.39 -8.42 -2.36
CA ILE A 90 -0.74 -9.03 -1.65
C ILE A 90 -0.45 -8.91 -0.17
N HIS A 91 -1.33 -8.25 0.56
CA HIS A 91 -1.13 -8.04 1.99
C HIS A 91 -2.42 -8.19 2.78
N GLN A 92 -2.28 -8.47 4.07
CA GLN A 92 -3.38 -8.50 5.02
C GLN A 92 -3.39 -7.18 5.79
N ASN A 93 -4.48 -6.45 5.71
CA ASN A 93 -4.68 -5.25 6.51
C ASN A 93 -5.22 -5.64 7.87
N THR A 94 -4.56 -5.20 8.93
CA THR A 94 -5.03 -5.39 10.31
C THR A 94 -5.03 -4.06 11.05
N ALA A 95 -6.06 -3.80 11.82
CA ALA A 95 -6.18 -2.58 12.62
C ALA A 95 -7.31 -2.70 13.63
N GLU A 96 -7.34 -1.75 14.57
CA GLU A 96 -8.44 -1.61 15.53
C GLU A 96 -8.88 -0.15 15.56
N ARG A 97 -10.18 0.08 15.65
CA ARG A 97 -10.77 1.41 15.70
C ARG A 97 -12.16 1.34 16.33
N ASP A 98 -12.35 2.09 17.40
CA ASP A 98 -13.67 2.24 18.07
C ASP A 98 -14.37 0.89 18.35
N GLY A 99 -13.61 -0.09 18.83
CA GLY A 99 -14.13 -1.42 19.13
C GLY A 99 -14.32 -2.32 17.92
N ARG A 100 -13.94 -1.86 16.73
CA ARG A 100 -13.97 -2.64 15.47
C ARG A 100 -12.59 -3.19 15.17
N THR A 101 -12.55 -4.37 14.57
CA THR A 101 -11.29 -5.00 14.11
C THR A 101 -11.30 -5.10 12.60
N LEU A 102 -10.22 -4.67 11.97
CA LEU A 102 -9.99 -4.87 10.54
C LEU A 102 -9.11 -6.09 10.35
N ASP A 103 -9.51 -6.96 9.44
CA ASP A 103 -8.73 -8.12 9.02
C ASP A 103 -9.12 -8.48 7.58
N VAL A 104 -8.61 -7.70 6.62
CA VAL A 104 -9.04 -7.79 5.23
C VAL A 104 -7.81 -7.87 4.32
N ARG A 105 -7.80 -8.87 3.44
CA ARG A 105 -6.75 -9.03 2.43
C ARG A 105 -6.96 -8.05 1.28
N CYS A 106 -5.85 -7.58 0.73
CA CYS A 106 -5.84 -6.59 -0.35
C CYS A 106 -4.74 -6.93 -1.36
N CYS A 107 -5.04 -6.67 -2.64
CA CYS A 107 -4.02 -6.58 -3.67
C CYS A 107 -3.79 -5.12 -4.00
N VAL A 108 -2.54 -4.72 -4.17
CA VAL A 108 -2.19 -3.40 -4.70
C VAL A 108 -1.43 -3.60 -6.00
N VAL A 109 -1.87 -2.93 -7.05
CA VAL A 109 -1.13 -2.87 -8.31
C VAL A 109 -0.28 -1.61 -8.30
N PHE A 110 1.04 -1.80 -8.41
CA PHE A 110 2.02 -0.72 -8.38
C PHE A 110 2.59 -0.51 -9.78
N ASP A 111 2.51 0.71 -10.27
CA ASP A 111 3.21 1.16 -11.47
C ASP A 111 4.47 1.90 -11.03
N ILE A 112 5.63 1.41 -11.45
CA ILE A 112 6.94 1.92 -11.03
C ILE A 112 7.71 2.31 -12.27
N ARG A 113 8.27 3.51 -12.27
CA ARG A 113 9.08 4.04 -13.36
C ARG A 113 10.33 4.70 -12.80
N ASP A 114 11.46 4.37 -13.41
CA ASP A 114 12.75 4.96 -13.04
C ASP A 114 13.04 4.87 -11.52
N GLY A 115 12.69 3.73 -10.93
CA GLY A 115 12.96 3.47 -9.51
C GLY A 115 12.04 4.17 -8.53
N GLN A 116 10.89 4.69 -8.99
CA GLN A 116 9.91 5.35 -8.12
C GLN A 116 8.50 4.89 -8.42
N LEU A 117 7.69 4.80 -7.38
CA LEU A 117 6.24 4.57 -7.50
C LEU A 117 5.58 5.78 -8.16
N VAL A 118 4.83 5.55 -9.24
CA VAL A 118 4.04 6.59 -9.90
C VAL A 118 2.54 6.40 -9.74
N ASP A 119 2.08 5.17 -9.53
CA ASP A 119 0.65 4.87 -9.30
C ASP A 119 0.48 3.62 -8.46
N GLY A 120 -0.42 3.67 -7.51
CA GLY A 120 -0.83 2.53 -6.71
C GLY A 120 -2.35 2.44 -6.64
N ARG A 121 -2.89 1.24 -6.81
CA ARG A 121 -4.34 1.02 -6.79
C ARG A 121 -4.66 -0.19 -5.95
N GLU A 122 -5.54 0.01 -4.96
CA GLU A 122 -5.97 -1.02 -4.03
C GLU A 122 -7.18 -1.79 -4.56
N TYR A 123 -7.20 -3.11 -4.31
CA TYR A 123 -8.32 -4.00 -4.61
C TYR A 123 -8.53 -4.90 -3.40
N PHE A 124 -9.64 -4.73 -2.68
CA PHE A 124 -9.90 -5.48 -1.45
C PHE A 124 -10.66 -6.76 -1.76
N PHE A 125 -10.26 -7.86 -1.10
CA PHE A 125 -10.93 -9.15 -1.22
C PHE A 125 -12.34 -9.10 -0.65
N ASP A 126 -12.56 -8.26 0.38
CA ASP A 126 -13.87 -7.99 0.97
C ASP A 126 -14.03 -6.48 1.13
N LEU A 127 -14.49 -5.83 0.08
CA LEU A 127 -14.67 -4.38 0.07
C LEU A 127 -15.73 -3.93 1.07
N HIS A 128 -16.76 -4.73 1.28
CA HIS A 128 -17.80 -4.41 2.25
C HIS A 128 -17.23 -4.32 3.67
N ALA A 129 -16.43 -5.30 4.08
CA ALA A 129 -15.79 -5.31 5.39
C ALA A 129 -14.82 -4.12 5.55
N TRP A 130 -14.09 -3.78 4.49
CA TRP A 130 -13.22 -2.61 4.49
C TRP A 130 -14.02 -1.32 4.73
N ASP A 131 -15.10 -1.12 3.98
CA ASP A 131 -15.94 0.06 4.13
C ASP A 131 -16.60 0.15 5.50
N GLU A 132 -17.10 -0.97 6.03
CA GLU A 132 -17.72 -1.01 7.36
C GLU A 132 -16.74 -0.60 8.47
N PHE A 133 -15.50 -1.01 8.36
CA PHE A 133 -14.50 -0.68 9.38
C PHE A 133 -14.33 0.84 9.53
N TRP A 134 -14.35 1.57 8.44
CA TRP A 134 -14.15 3.02 8.42
C TRP A 134 -15.43 3.83 8.63
N ALA A 135 -16.57 3.18 8.64
CA ALA A 135 -17.88 3.84 8.78
C ALA A 135 -18.06 4.54 10.14
#